data_fada635c8755931b2f8de0f2eaf0ca26
#
_entry.id   fada635c8755931b2f8de0f2eaf0ca26
#
_cell.length_a   1.000
_cell.length_b   1.000
_cell.length_c   1.000
_cell.angle_alpha   90.00
_cell.angle_beta   90.00
_cell.angle_gamma   90.00
#
_symmetry.space_group_name_H-M   'P 1'
#
loop_
_entity.id
_entity.type
_entity.pdbx_description
1 polymer ?
#
loop_
_entity_poly.entity_id
_entity_poly.type
_entity_poly.pdbx_seq_one_letter_code
_entity_poly.pdbx_strand_id
1 'polypeptide(L)'
;MVPLEELQQYCGGKQIIIVGNSTGMLNGKYRNIIDKYDIVVRINRGYQHNQHLYDDYLGTKTNILSIGVKSAVMANRIIKNNIVDYIVSPIIYSERLNFPNVYDVEDNVYNSLKQSLGKVKPSTGISTYNFFNRFINFERLDLIGFDFFESSTRQ
;
A
#
# COMPACT_ATOMS: atom_id res chain seq x y z
N MET A 1 6.69 16.36 3.48
CA MET A 1 6.87 15.33 2.41
C MET A 1 8.31 14.84 2.45
N VAL A 2 8.51 13.56 2.20
CA VAL A 2 9.85 13.00 2.08
C VAL A 2 10.26 12.90 0.61
N PRO A 3 11.55 13.04 0.27
CA PRO A 3 12.02 12.85 -1.10
C PRO A 3 12.04 11.36 -1.47
N LEU A 4 12.04 11.09 -2.78
CA LEU A 4 12.08 9.71 -3.30
C LEU A 4 13.29 8.93 -2.79
N GLU A 5 14.43 9.59 -2.72
CA GLU A 5 15.70 9.00 -2.30
C GLU A 5 15.63 8.43 -0.87
N GLU A 6 14.90 9.08 0.03
CA GLU A 6 14.72 8.60 1.40
C GLU A 6 13.92 7.30 1.41
N LEU A 7 12.84 7.22 0.63
CA LEU A 7 12.04 6.01 0.52
C LEU A 7 12.82 4.88 -0.19
N GLN A 8 13.60 5.22 -1.22
CA GLN A 8 14.50 4.28 -1.90
C GLN A 8 15.55 3.72 -0.95
N GLN A 9 16.12 4.54 -0.09
CA GLN A 9 17.09 4.10 0.92
C GLN A 9 16.43 3.20 1.96
N TYR A 10 15.23 3.55 2.42
CA TYR A 10 14.46 2.75 3.39
C TYR A 10 14.11 1.36 2.85
N CYS A 11 13.71 1.26 1.59
CA CYS A 11 13.25 0.03 0.95
C CYS A 11 14.35 -0.77 0.23
N GLY A 12 15.50 -0.14 -0.02
CA GLY A 12 16.54 -0.71 -0.90
C GLY A 12 17.09 -2.04 -0.42
N GLY A 13 17.20 -3.01 -1.34
CA GLY A 13 17.73 -4.35 -1.08
C GLY A 13 16.86 -5.23 -0.18
N LYS A 14 15.62 -4.83 0.11
CA LYS A 14 14.73 -5.54 1.02
C LYS A 14 13.70 -6.40 0.31
N GLN A 15 13.18 -7.39 1.03
CA GLN A 15 12.04 -8.19 0.60
C GLN A 15 10.75 -7.46 0.97
N ILE A 16 9.93 -7.16 -0.03
CA ILE A 16 8.72 -6.34 0.09
C ILE A 16 7.51 -7.16 -0.31
N ILE A 17 6.45 -7.08 0.47
CA ILE A 17 5.14 -7.62 0.11
C ILE A 17 4.08 -6.53 0.11
N ILE A 18 3.27 -6.50 -0.95
CA ILE A 18 2.09 -5.63 -1.04
C ILE A 18 0.85 -6.46 -0.76
N VAL A 19 0.12 -6.10 0.28
CA VAL A 19 -1.08 -6.81 0.73
C VAL A 19 -2.33 -6.07 0.26
N GLY A 20 -3.07 -6.71 -0.63
CA GLY A 20 -4.36 -6.22 -1.12
C GLY A 20 -5.51 -6.50 -0.16
N ASN A 21 -6.71 -6.07 -0.54
CA ASN A 21 -7.90 -6.09 0.31
C ASN A 21 -8.92 -7.19 -0.08
N SER A 22 -8.50 -8.21 -0.82
CA SER A 22 -9.38 -9.32 -1.18
C SER A 22 -9.89 -10.04 0.07
N THR A 23 -11.18 -10.35 0.11
CA THR A 23 -11.77 -11.18 1.17
C THR A 23 -11.33 -12.64 1.08
N GLY A 24 -10.82 -13.07 -0.08
CA GLY A 24 -10.20 -14.38 -0.26
C GLY A 24 -9.03 -14.65 0.69
N MET A 25 -8.39 -13.59 1.19
CA MET A 25 -7.37 -13.70 2.24
C MET A 25 -7.86 -14.34 3.54
N LEU A 26 -9.15 -14.30 3.80
CA LEU A 26 -9.76 -14.92 5.00
C LEU A 26 -9.96 -16.42 4.87
N ASN A 27 -9.65 -17.03 3.72
CA ASN A 27 -9.69 -18.47 3.49
C ASN A 27 -8.42 -19.19 3.98
N GLY A 28 -7.40 -18.46 4.40
CA GLY A 28 -6.14 -19.01 4.90
C GLY A 28 -5.52 -18.15 5.98
N LYS A 29 -4.54 -18.69 6.67
CA LYS A 29 -3.80 -18.01 7.74
C LYS A 29 -2.42 -17.60 7.23
N TYR A 30 -2.28 -16.37 6.77
CA TYR A 30 -1.09 -15.87 6.08
C TYR A 30 -0.13 -15.05 6.95
N ARG A 31 -0.42 -14.89 8.26
CA ARG A 31 0.41 -14.09 9.18
C ARG A 31 1.88 -14.46 9.10
N ASN A 32 2.20 -15.75 9.20
CA ASN A 32 3.60 -16.21 9.22
C ASN A 32 4.32 -15.98 7.90
N ILE A 33 3.60 -15.84 6.80
CA ILE A 33 4.16 -15.50 5.50
C ILE A 33 4.37 -13.98 5.42
N ILE A 34 3.34 -13.20 5.68
CA ILE A 34 3.35 -11.74 5.52
C ILE A 34 4.35 -11.09 6.48
N ASP A 35 4.29 -11.44 7.78
CA ASP A 35 5.08 -10.77 8.81
C ASP A 35 6.59 -11.08 8.73
N LYS A 36 7.01 -12.05 7.90
CA LYS A 36 8.43 -12.34 7.64
C LYS A 36 9.10 -11.40 6.66
N TYR A 37 8.33 -10.68 5.84
CA TYR A 37 8.91 -9.72 4.91
C TYR A 37 9.55 -8.55 5.66
N ASP A 38 10.61 -7.97 5.09
CA ASP A 38 11.27 -6.81 5.68
C ASP A 38 10.33 -5.61 5.67
N ILE A 39 9.58 -5.43 4.58
CA ILE A 39 8.63 -4.35 4.37
C ILE A 39 7.26 -4.94 4.00
N VAL A 40 6.26 -4.58 4.77
CA VAL A 40 4.84 -4.88 4.47
C VAL A 40 4.13 -3.59 4.08
N VAL A 41 3.61 -3.55 2.86
CA VAL A 41 2.84 -2.44 2.32
C VAL A 41 1.36 -2.82 2.32
N ARG A 42 0.51 -2.00 2.92
CA ARG A 42 -0.95 -2.21 2.89
C ARG A 42 -1.64 -1.07 2.17
N ILE A 43 -2.83 -1.34 1.66
CA ILE A 43 -3.55 -0.44 0.76
C ILE A 43 -4.81 0.09 1.44
N ASN A 44 -4.97 1.40 1.44
CA ASN A 44 -6.14 2.10 1.98
C ASN A 44 -6.47 1.64 3.41
N ARG A 45 -7.69 1.16 3.64
CA ARG A 45 -8.14 0.71 4.95
C ARG A 45 -7.53 -0.61 5.39
N GLY A 46 -6.96 -1.41 4.48
CA GLY A 46 -6.30 -2.69 4.72
C GLY A 46 -6.62 -3.34 6.05
N TYR A 47 -5.59 -3.79 6.72
CA TYR A 47 -5.68 -4.22 8.11
C TYR A 47 -5.54 -3.01 9.04
N GLN A 48 -6.46 -2.84 9.98
CA GLN A 48 -6.39 -1.81 11.02
C GLN A 48 -5.96 -2.44 12.35
N HIS A 49 -4.98 -1.85 13.01
CA HIS A 49 -4.38 -2.38 14.24
C HIS A 49 -5.35 -2.65 15.39
N ASN A 50 -6.48 -1.97 15.42
CA ASN A 50 -7.51 -2.20 16.43
C ASN A 50 -8.47 -3.34 16.10
N GLN A 51 -8.25 -4.03 14.98
CA GLN A 51 -9.07 -5.16 14.53
C GLN A 51 -8.31 -6.49 14.62
N HIS A 52 -7.93 -6.89 15.83
CA HIS A 52 -7.17 -8.13 16.09
C HIS A 52 -7.84 -9.41 15.59
N LEU A 53 -9.09 -9.33 15.18
CA LEU A 53 -9.86 -10.45 14.65
C LEU A 53 -9.21 -11.11 13.43
N TYR A 54 -8.42 -10.36 12.67
CA TYR A 54 -7.81 -10.80 11.42
C TYR A 54 -6.30 -11.04 11.51
N ASP A 55 -5.71 -10.97 12.69
CA ASP A 55 -4.25 -11.07 12.86
C ASP A 55 -3.66 -12.34 12.25
N ASP A 56 -4.30 -13.50 12.48
CA ASP A 56 -3.81 -14.77 11.97
C ASP A 56 -3.92 -14.88 10.44
N TYR A 57 -4.91 -14.21 9.86
CA TYR A 57 -5.17 -14.24 8.42
C TYR A 57 -4.29 -13.25 7.65
N LEU A 58 -4.08 -12.07 8.21
CA LEU A 58 -3.52 -10.92 7.50
C LEU A 58 -2.17 -10.47 8.02
N GLY A 59 -1.70 -11.04 9.14
CA GLY A 59 -0.54 -10.53 9.85
C GLY A 59 -0.81 -9.22 10.56
N THR A 60 0.18 -8.75 11.30
CA THR A 60 0.10 -7.53 12.12
C THR A 60 1.01 -6.42 11.64
N LYS A 61 2.03 -6.76 10.84
CA LYS A 61 3.05 -5.81 10.40
C LYS A 61 2.51 -4.89 9.31
N THR A 62 2.80 -3.60 9.45
CA THR A 62 2.60 -2.58 8.42
C THR A 62 3.74 -1.57 8.51
N ASN A 63 4.59 -1.52 7.50
CA ASN A 63 5.67 -0.54 7.42
C ASN A 63 5.26 0.67 6.58
N ILE A 64 4.56 0.41 5.49
CA ILE A 64 4.13 1.44 4.55
C ILE A 64 2.64 1.31 4.30
N LEU A 65 1.94 2.43 4.34
CA LEU A 65 0.54 2.51 3.98
C LEU A 65 0.40 3.26 2.66
N SER A 66 -0.15 2.61 1.65
CA SER A 66 -0.46 3.25 0.37
C SER A 66 -1.90 3.72 0.36
N ILE A 67 -2.12 5.02 0.24
CA ILE A 67 -3.44 5.64 0.35
C ILE A 67 -3.85 6.29 -0.96
N GLY A 68 -4.93 5.77 -1.54
CA GLY A 68 -5.54 6.30 -2.77
C GLY A 68 -7.03 6.60 -2.62
N VAL A 69 -7.50 6.94 -1.42
CA VAL A 69 -8.89 7.34 -1.21
C VAL A 69 -9.12 8.79 -1.64
N LYS A 70 -10.32 9.09 -2.13
CA LYS A 70 -10.64 10.43 -2.66
C LYS A 70 -10.74 11.53 -1.60
N SER A 71 -11.01 11.16 -0.35
CA SER A 71 -11.24 12.09 0.74
C SER A 71 -10.04 12.18 1.67
N ALA A 72 -9.46 13.36 1.82
CA ALA A 72 -8.39 13.61 2.78
C ALA A 72 -8.84 13.36 4.23
N VAL A 73 -10.11 13.60 4.56
CA VAL A 73 -10.67 13.29 5.88
C VAL A 73 -10.64 11.78 6.13
N MET A 74 -11.03 10.99 5.14
CA MET A 74 -10.97 9.52 5.22
C MET A 74 -9.54 9.04 5.31
N ALA A 75 -8.64 9.59 4.50
CA ALA A 75 -7.20 9.26 4.52
C ALA A 75 -6.61 9.52 5.91
N ASN A 76 -6.83 10.70 6.49
CA ASN A 76 -6.33 11.05 7.82
C ASN A 76 -6.91 10.15 8.92
N ARG A 77 -8.16 9.70 8.78
CA ARG A 77 -8.75 8.71 9.70
C ARG A 77 -8.03 7.36 9.62
N ILE A 78 -7.73 6.90 8.41
CA ILE A 78 -6.97 5.66 8.19
C ILE A 78 -5.58 5.77 8.82
N ILE A 79 -4.88 6.87 8.56
CA ILE A 79 -3.54 7.13 9.10
C ILE A 79 -3.56 7.10 10.63
N LYS A 80 -4.51 7.77 11.26
CA LYS A 80 -4.63 7.85 12.72
C LYS A 80 -4.80 6.46 13.37
N ASN A 81 -5.38 5.52 12.66
CA ASN A 81 -5.65 4.16 13.15
C ASN A 81 -4.53 3.17 12.84
N ASN A 82 -3.42 3.62 12.27
CA ASN A 82 -2.29 2.76 11.90
C ASN A 82 -0.98 3.31 12.45
N ILE A 83 -0.06 2.39 12.78
CA ILE A 83 1.32 2.72 13.14
C ILE A 83 2.17 2.29 11.95
N VAL A 84 2.71 3.26 11.21
CA VAL A 84 3.48 3.03 9.99
C VAL A 84 4.71 3.94 9.94
N ASP A 85 5.72 3.54 9.19
CA ASP A 85 6.94 4.34 9.01
C ASP A 85 6.75 5.38 7.91
N TYR A 86 6.10 4.99 6.81
CA TYR A 86 5.86 5.85 5.65
C TYR A 86 4.46 5.72 5.09
N ILE A 87 4.02 6.78 4.44
CA ILE A 87 2.84 6.79 3.59
C ILE A 87 3.26 7.05 2.15
N VAL A 88 2.77 6.24 1.24
CA VAL A 88 2.88 6.48 -0.21
C VAL A 88 1.50 6.89 -0.72
N SER A 89 1.42 8.05 -1.35
CA SER A 89 0.20 8.54 -1.95
C SER A 89 0.30 8.48 -3.48
N PRO A 90 -0.35 7.51 -4.13
CA PRO A 90 -0.40 7.44 -5.58
C PRO A 90 -1.41 8.43 -6.21
N ILE A 91 -2.16 9.11 -5.38
CA ILE A 91 -3.11 10.16 -5.75
C ILE A 91 -2.84 11.38 -4.87
N ILE A 92 -2.66 12.53 -5.44
CA ILE A 92 -2.17 13.74 -4.79
C ILE A 92 -3.09 14.23 -3.66
N TYR A 93 -2.69 13.96 -2.43
CA TYR A 93 -3.33 14.50 -1.22
C TYR A 93 -2.33 14.96 -0.15
N SER A 94 -1.03 15.02 -0.46
CA SER A 94 0.02 15.22 0.54
C SER A 94 -0.18 16.44 1.42
N GLU A 95 -0.58 17.55 0.84
CA GLU A 95 -0.83 18.80 1.58
C GLU A 95 -1.92 18.68 2.65
N ARG A 96 -2.74 17.63 2.56
CA ARG A 96 -3.90 17.40 3.42
C ARG A 96 -3.71 16.20 4.35
N LEU A 97 -2.63 15.43 4.18
CA LEU A 97 -2.35 14.28 5.02
C LEU A 97 -1.55 14.71 6.24
N ASN A 98 -2.09 14.43 7.41
CA ASN A 98 -1.46 14.76 8.69
C ASN A 98 -0.49 13.64 9.12
N PHE A 99 0.63 13.53 8.43
CA PHE A 99 1.69 12.57 8.72
C PHE A 99 3.04 13.12 8.24
N PRO A 100 4.14 12.92 9.00
CA PRO A 100 5.43 13.52 8.66
C PRO A 100 6.10 12.87 7.44
N ASN A 101 6.00 11.56 7.30
CA ASN A 101 6.72 10.79 6.30
C ASN A 101 5.80 10.39 5.14
N VAL A 102 5.36 11.35 4.35
CA VAL A 102 4.52 11.13 3.16
C VAL A 102 5.34 11.30 1.91
N TYR A 103 5.31 10.34 1.02
CA TYR A 103 5.79 10.44 -0.34
C TYR A 103 4.62 10.51 -1.32
N ASP A 104 4.56 11.56 -2.11
CA ASP A 104 3.60 11.70 -3.21
C ASP A 104 4.20 11.18 -4.50
N VAL A 105 3.50 10.23 -5.09
CA VAL A 105 3.85 9.76 -6.43
C VAL A 105 3.51 10.87 -7.45
N GLU A 106 4.46 11.22 -8.28
CA GLU A 106 4.29 12.27 -9.29
C GLU A 106 3.16 11.95 -10.27
N ASP A 107 2.44 12.97 -10.69
CA ASP A 107 1.32 12.89 -11.63
C ASP A 107 1.65 12.17 -12.93
N ASN A 108 2.85 12.41 -13.45
CA ASN A 108 3.30 11.79 -14.69
C ASN A 108 3.38 10.26 -14.58
N VAL A 109 3.71 9.72 -13.40
CA VAL A 109 3.75 8.28 -13.14
C VAL A 109 2.35 7.69 -13.20
N TYR A 110 1.39 8.34 -12.53
CA TYR A 110 -0.01 7.93 -12.56
C TYR A 110 -0.61 8.02 -13.97
N ASN A 111 -0.37 9.14 -14.66
CA ASN A 111 -0.91 9.38 -15.99
C ASN A 111 -0.31 8.41 -17.03
N SER A 112 0.99 8.12 -16.95
CA SER A 112 1.65 7.13 -17.80
C SER A 112 1.05 5.73 -17.60
N LEU A 113 0.81 5.32 -16.36
CA LEU A 113 0.15 4.05 -16.05
C LEU A 113 -1.28 4.02 -16.63
N LYS A 114 -2.05 5.07 -16.42
CA LYS A 114 -3.41 5.19 -16.97
C LYS A 114 -3.43 5.06 -18.50
N GLN A 115 -2.48 5.67 -19.19
CA GLN A 115 -2.36 5.54 -20.64
C GLN A 115 -2.04 4.11 -21.07
N SER A 116 -1.12 3.43 -20.39
CA SER A 116 -0.76 2.03 -20.68
C SER A 116 -1.92 1.06 -20.44
N LEU A 117 -2.87 1.40 -19.59
CA LEU A 117 -4.09 0.63 -19.31
C LEU A 117 -5.27 1.01 -20.23
N GLY A 118 -5.03 1.68 -21.37
CA GLY A 118 -6.09 2.08 -22.30
C GLY A 118 -7.00 3.17 -21.73
N LYS A 119 -6.46 4.09 -20.96
CA LYS A 119 -7.17 5.19 -20.28
C LYS A 119 -8.10 4.75 -19.14
N VAL A 120 -8.03 3.51 -18.73
CA VAL A 120 -8.75 3.02 -17.56
C VAL A 120 -8.07 3.58 -16.29
N LYS A 121 -8.90 4.03 -15.35
CA LYS A 121 -8.40 4.54 -14.07
C LYS A 121 -7.75 3.39 -13.26
N PRO A 122 -6.44 3.46 -12.97
CA PRO A 122 -5.80 2.42 -12.19
C PRO A 122 -6.31 2.41 -10.74
N SER A 123 -6.43 1.21 -10.17
CA SER A 123 -6.71 1.06 -8.75
C SER A 123 -5.50 1.49 -7.93
N THR A 124 -5.72 1.76 -6.64
CA THR A 124 -4.63 2.05 -5.70
C THR A 124 -3.62 0.92 -5.67
N GLY A 125 -4.07 -0.34 -5.70
CA GLY A 125 -3.18 -1.50 -5.69
C GLY A 125 -2.26 -1.56 -6.90
N ILE A 126 -2.80 -1.38 -8.10
CA ILE A 126 -2.01 -1.35 -9.34
C ILE A 126 -1.05 -0.17 -9.35
N SER A 127 -1.49 1.00 -8.92
CA SER A 127 -0.64 2.20 -8.83
C SER A 127 0.51 2.01 -7.85
N THR A 128 0.24 1.38 -6.72
CA THR A 128 1.25 1.04 -5.70
C THR A 128 2.29 0.07 -6.27
N TYR A 129 1.83 -1.04 -6.87
CA TYR A 129 2.74 -2.00 -7.49
C TYR A 129 3.61 -1.35 -8.57
N ASN A 130 3.01 -0.56 -9.47
CA ASN A 130 3.74 0.13 -10.53
C ASN A 130 4.83 1.05 -9.96
N PHE A 131 4.53 1.79 -8.89
CA PHE A 131 5.49 2.64 -8.23
C PHE A 131 6.66 1.82 -7.66
N PHE A 132 6.40 0.81 -6.85
CA PHE A 132 7.45 -0.01 -6.24
C PHE A 132 8.30 -0.71 -7.30
N ASN A 133 7.66 -1.29 -8.32
CA ASN A 133 8.37 -2.00 -9.39
C ASN A 133 9.29 -1.10 -10.21
N ARG A 134 8.93 0.18 -10.42
CA ARG A 134 9.70 1.11 -11.25
C ARG A 134 10.77 1.88 -10.50
N PHE A 135 10.53 2.22 -9.24
CA PHE A 135 11.34 3.21 -8.52
C PHE A 135 12.10 2.67 -7.32
N ILE A 136 11.77 1.46 -6.85
CA ILE A 136 12.43 0.86 -5.69
C ILE A 136 13.36 -0.27 -6.14
N ASN A 137 14.59 -0.24 -5.67
CA ASN A 137 15.56 -1.32 -5.90
C ASN A 137 15.43 -2.35 -4.78
N PHE A 138 14.48 -3.25 -4.91
CA PHE A 138 14.18 -4.31 -3.95
C PHE A 138 14.96 -5.60 -4.25
N GLU A 139 15.14 -6.46 -3.24
CA GLU A 139 15.58 -7.84 -3.43
C GLU A 139 14.46 -8.70 -4.02
N ARG A 140 13.25 -8.56 -3.47
CA ARG A 140 12.05 -9.29 -3.87
C ARG A 140 10.81 -8.45 -3.66
N LEU A 141 9.89 -8.48 -4.62
CA LEU A 141 8.57 -7.81 -4.54
C LEU A 141 7.48 -8.82 -4.83
N ASP A 142 6.66 -9.12 -3.83
CA ASP A 142 5.53 -10.03 -3.92
C ASP A 142 4.19 -9.33 -3.69
N LEU A 143 3.14 -9.93 -4.23
CA LEU A 143 1.76 -9.50 -4.08
C LEU A 143 0.94 -10.61 -3.43
N ILE A 144 0.08 -10.24 -2.48
CA ILE A 144 -0.92 -11.16 -1.90
C ILE A 144 -2.23 -10.42 -1.68
N GLY A 145 -3.35 -11.13 -1.76
CA GLY A 145 -4.66 -10.52 -1.53
C GLY A 145 -5.20 -9.73 -2.71
N PHE A 146 -4.78 -10.05 -3.91
CA PHE A 146 -5.29 -9.50 -5.17
C PHE A 146 -5.94 -10.63 -5.97
N ASP A 147 -7.22 -10.51 -6.23
CA ASP A 147 -8.03 -11.51 -6.94
C ASP A 147 -8.81 -10.93 -8.13
N PHE A 148 -8.41 -9.74 -8.56
CA PHE A 148 -9.03 -9.05 -9.70
C PHE A 148 -10.56 -8.95 -9.61
N PHE A 149 -11.07 -8.77 -8.37
CA PHE A 149 -12.50 -8.66 -8.05
C PHE A 149 -13.31 -9.96 -8.19
N GLU A 150 -12.69 -11.11 -8.22
CA GLU A 150 -13.37 -12.41 -8.15
C GLU A 150 -14.07 -12.62 -6.79
N SER A 151 -13.54 -12.02 -5.74
CA SER A 151 -14.18 -11.92 -4.41
C SER A 151 -14.50 -10.47 -4.07
N SER A 152 -15.30 -10.24 -3.01
CA SER A 152 -15.50 -8.88 -2.52
C SER A 152 -14.22 -8.33 -1.91
N THR A 153 -14.02 -7.02 -2.01
CA THR A 153 -12.89 -6.34 -1.39
C THR A 153 -13.27 -5.75 -0.04
N ARG A 154 -12.34 -5.81 0.90
CA ARG A 154 -12.46 -5.12 2.19
C ARG A 154 -12.08 -3.65 1.99
N GLN A 155 -13.02 -2.78 2.21
CA GLN A 155 -12.80 -1.33 2.09
C GLN A 155 -13.12 -0.60 3.37
#